data_6cf07a0b8f904efe8b45fdde9574bdf9
#
_entry.id   6cf07a0b8f904efe8b45fdde9574bdf9
#
_cell.length_a   1.000
_cell.length_b   1.000
_cell.length_c   1.000
_cell.angle_alpha   90.00
_cell.angle_beta   90.00
_cell.angle_gamma   90.00
#
_symmetry.space_group_name_H-M   'P 1'
#
loop_
_entity.id
_entity.type
_entity.pdbx_description
1 polymer ?
#
loop_
_entity_poly.entity_id
_entity_poly.type
_entity_poly.pdbx_seq_one_letter_code
_entity_poly.pdbx_strand_id
1 'polypeptide(L)'
;TLTQGATISPTSGTTRDFSTPQTYVVTSEDGKWQKTYKVSCFTNDIIAHYHFENARITDGYYTFYDTSVSGQEIAWSSGNAGFKFTKSDAKPNEFPTSQDENGYRGKCVKLVTQSTGVLGKTFGAPIAAGNLFIGAFEIDLFSPAKSTHFGIPFKRKPTQLSGYYKYKAGEKLTDKNGNVIANQKDKCDI
;
A
#
# COMPACT_ATOMS: atom_id res chain seq x y z
N THR A 1 10.41 -17.91 -11.82
CA THR A 1 11.44 -18.48 -12.70
C THR A 1 12.73 -17.68 -12.47
N LEU A 2 13.87 -18.33 -12.28
CA LEU A 2 15.15 -17.65 -12.19
C LEU A 2 15.69 -17.36 -13.60
N THR A 3 16.49 -16.31 -13.71
CA THR A 3 17.31 -16.08 -14.89
C THR A 3 18.30 -17.24 -15.05
N GLN A 4 18.63 -17.62 -16.28
CA GLN A 4 19.60 -18.68 -16.55
C GLN A 4 20.92 -18.40 -15.84
N GLY A 5 21.50 -19.43 -15.22
CA GLY A 5 22.74 -19.34 -14.45
C GLY A 5 22.60 -18.77 -13.04
N ALA A 6 21.50 -18.08 -12.70
CA ALA A 6 21.29 -17.57 -11.36
C ALA A 6 20.96 -18.69 -10.36
N THR A 7 21.41 -18.51 -9.12
CA THR A 7 21.16 -19.44 -8.01
C THR A 7 20.24 -18.84 -6.97
N ILE A 8 19.56 -19.68 -6.19
CA ILE A 8 18.70 -19.25 -5.09
C ILE A 8 19.03 -20.05 -3.82
N SER A 9 19.09 -19.36 -2.71
CA SER A 9 19.26 -19.95 -1.38
C SER A 9 18.09 -19.54 -0.47
N PRO A 10 17.41 -20.48 0.19
CA PRO A 10 17.50 -21.93 0.04
C PRO A 10 17.09 -22.40 -1.37
N THR A 11 17.61 -23.57 -1.77
CA THR A 11 17.36 -24.14 -3.11
C THR A 11 15.88 -24.44 -3.36
N SER A 12 15.49 -24.40 -4.63
CA SER A 12 14.13 -24.75 -5.06
C SER A 12 13.79 -26.18 -4.65
N GLY A 13 12.55 -26.41 -4.21
CA GLY A 13 12.09 -27.72 -3.74
C GLY A 13 12.40 -28.02 -2.26
N THR A 14 13.10 -27.13 -1.54
CA THR A 14 13.31 -27.29 -0.11
C THR A 14 12.00 -27.06 0.64
N THR A 15 11.60 -28.04 1.46
CA THR A 15 10.43 -27.90 2.36
C THR A 15 10.76 -26.90 3.47
N ARG A 16 9.87 -25.90 3.66
CA ARG A 16 10.03 -24.87 4.69
C ARG A 16 8.71 -24.60 5.40
N ASP A 17 8.83 -24.17 6.65
CA ASP A 17 7.70 -23.67 7.41
C ASP A 17 7.41 -22.21 7.03
N PHE A 18 6.25 -21.97 6.43
CA PHE A 18 5.74 -20.66 6.07
C PHE A 18 4.76 -20.07 7.09
N SER A 19 4.73 -20.59 8.32
CA SER A 19 4.02 -19.94 9.44
C SER A 19 4.57 -18.52 9.71
N THR A 20 5.83 -18.30 9.30
CA THR A 20 6.47 -16.97 9.28
C THR A 20 7.07 -16.70 7.89
N PRO A 21 7.20 -15.42 7.49
CA PRO A 21 7.83 -15.09 6.21
C PRO A 21 9.22 -15.68 6.07
N GLN A 22 9.47 -16.36 4.97
CA GLN A 22 10.75 -16.99 4.66
C GLN A 22 11.60 -16.10 3.75
N THR A 23 12.88 -16.04 4.02
CA THR A 23 13.84 -15.26 3.25
C THR A 23 14.52 -16.13 2.21
N TYR A 24 14.59 -15.63 0.97
CA TYR A 24 15.32 -16.23 -0.15
C TYR A 24 16.30 -15.22 -0.70
N VAL A 25 17.50 -15.66 -1.02
CA VAL A 25 18.53 -14.83 -1.66
C VAL A 25 18.77 -15.39 -3.06
N VAL A 26 18.59 -14.55 -4.06
CA VAL A 26 18.94 -14.86 -5.46
C VAL A 26 20.28 -14.22 -5.76
N THR A 27 21.17 -15.01 -6.34
CA THR A 27 22.51 -14.57 -6.74
C THR A 27 22.67 -14.75 -8.24
N SER A 28 23.21 -13.74 -8.93
CA SER A 28 23.55 -13.83 -10.36
C SER A 28 24.61 -14.89 -10.64
N GLU A 29 24.70 -15.37 -11.88
CA GLU A 29 25.65 -16.38 -12.31
C GLU A 29 27.10 -15.99 -12.00
N ASP A 30 27.45 -14.72 -12.19
CA ASP A 30 28.80 -14.20 -11.90
C ASP A 30 29.04 -13.86 -10.43
N GLY A 31 28.06 -14.10 -9.55
CA GLY A 31 28.12 -13.87 -8.11
C GLY A 31 28.15 -12.42 -7.66
N LYS A 32 28.12 -11.46 -8.60
CA LYS A 32 28.29 -10.03 -8.28
C LYS A 32 27.03 -9.35 -7.75
N TRP A 33 25.86 -9.89 -8.05
CA TRP A 33 24.57 -9.30 -7.67
C TRP A 33 23.77 -10.28 -6.83
N GLN A 34 23.20 -9.75 -5.74
CA GLN A 34 22.30 -10.49 -4.88
C GLN A 34 21.04 -9.69 -4.61
N LYS A 35 19.89 -10.37 -4.62
CA LYS A 35 18.61 -9.80 -4.23
C LYS A 35 17.91 -10.70 -3.23
N THR A 36 17.49 -10.11 -2.12
CA THR A 36 16.74 -10.79 -1.06
C THR A 36 15.25 -10.64 -1.29
N TYR A 37 14.53 -11.76 -1.19
CA TYR A 37 13.07 -11.83 -1.26
C TYR A 37 12.51 -12.37 0.05
N LYS A 38 11.48 -11.73 0.59
CA LYS A 38 10.65 -12.30 1.64
C LYS A 38 9.42 -12.94 1.00
N VAL A 39 9.24 -14.22 1.23
CA VAL A 39 8.11 -15.01 0.71
C VAL A 39 7.22 -15.40 1.88
N SER A 40 5.96 -15.06 1.81
CA SER A 40 4.93 -15.41 2.78
C SER A 40 3.91 -16.35 2.14
N CYS A 41 3.47 -17.35 2.88
CA CYS A 41 2.32 -18.16 2.50
C CYS A 41 1.11 -17.66 3.29
N PHE A 42 0.09 -17.22 2.59
CA PHE A 42 -1.18 -16.87 3.22
C PHE A 42 -2.04 -18.13 3.26
N THR A 43 -2.31 -18.62 4.46
CA THR A 43 -3.37 -19.60 4.65
C THR A 43 -4.72 -18.95 4.35
N ASN A 44 -5.77 -19.72 4.08
CA ASN A 44 -7.11 -19.23 3.67
C ASN A 44 -7.84 -18.36 4.73
N ASP A 45 -7.15 -17.89 5.73
CA ASP A 45 -7.63 -17.11 6.87
C ASP A 45 -7.74 -15.61 6.57
N ILE A 46 -8.21 -15.29 5.36
CA ILE A 46 -8.44 -13.89 5.02
C ILE A 46 -9.59 -13.38 5.87
N ILE A 47 -9.30 -12.31 6.58
CA ILE A 47 -10.25 -11.59 7.42
C ILE A 47 -11.42 -11.18 6.54
N ALA A 48 -12.64 -11.51 6.96
CA ALA A 48 -13.87 -11.07 6.31
C ALA A 48 -14.35 -9.69 6.82
N HIS A 49 -13.76 -9.19 7.90
CA HIS A 49 -14.12 -7.93 8.54
C HIS A 49 -12.88 -7.12 8.84
N TYR A 50 -12.81 -5.93 8.29
CA TYR A 50 -11.72 -4.97 8.51
C TYR A 50 -12.26 -3.79 9.32
N HIS A 51 -11.64 -3.52 10.45
CA HIS A 51 -12.12 -2.50 11.39
C HIS A 51 -11.30 -1.22 11.35
N PHE A 52 -10.05 -1.27 10.84
CA PHE A 52 -9.10 -0.14 10.78
C PHE A 52 -8.80 0.50 12.13
N GLU A 53 -9.04 -0.23 13.22
CA GLU A 53 -8.71 0.21 14.58
C GLU A 53 -7.20 0.20 14.82
N ASN A 54 -6.52 -0.77 14.23
CA ASN A 54 -5.11 -1.01 14.45
C ASN A 54 -4.27 -0.28 13.42
N ALA A 55 -3.51 0.68 13.89
CA ALA A 55 -2.50 1.36 13.10
C ALA A 55 -1.27 1.63 13.95
N ARG A 56 -0.12 1.64 13.32
CA ARG A 56 1.15 2.05 13.92
C ARG A 56 1.83 3.08 13.03
N ILE A 57 2.66 3.93 13.64
CA ILE A 57 3.48 4.86 12.87
C ILE A 57 4.79 4.16 12.52
N THR A 58 4.97 3.94 11.22
CA THR A 58 6.19 3.34 10.66
C THR A 58 6.72 4.33 9.63
N ASP A 59 8.01 4.66 9.69
CA ASP A 59 8.64 5.64 8.81
C ASP A 59 7.96 7.03 8.80
N GLY A 60 7.29 7.41 9.90
CA GLY A 60 6.66 8.71 10.07
C GLY A 60 5.24 8.83 9.54
N TYR A 61 4.60 7.74 9.07
CA TYR A 61 3.20 7.72 8.64
C TYR A 61 2.47 6.48 9.16
N TYR A 62 1.13 6.51 9.10
CA TYR A 62 0.29 5.40 9.55
C TYR A 62 0.39 4.20 8.61
N THR A 63 0.62 3.04 9.19
CA THR A 63 0.48 1.72 8.56
C THR A 63 -0.61 0.96 9.28
N PHE A 64 -1.66 0.59 8.56
CA PHE A 64 -2.79 -0.18 9.10
C PHE A 64 -2.49 -1.67 9.04
N TYR A 65 -3.05 -2.40 10.00
CA TYR A 65 -2.96 -3.85 10.01
C TYR A 65 -4.18 -4.46 10.69
N ASP A 66 -4.50 -5.67 10.29
CA ASP A 66 -5.49 -6.52 10.92
C ASP A 66 -4.86 -7.86 11.28
N THR A 67 -5.42 -8.53 12.26
CA THR A 67 -4.93 -9.83 12.69
C THR A 67 -5.96 -10.90 12.32
N SER A 68 -5.55 -11.93 11.61
CA SER A 68 -6.39 -13.07 11.27
C SER A 68 -6.77 -13.88 12.51
N VAL A 69 -7.75 -14.77 12.38
CA VAL A 69 -8.16 -15.70 13.44
C VAL A 69 -7.00 -16.57 13.90
N SER A 70 -6.10 -16.94 12.99
CA SER A 70 -4.87 -17.69 13.32
C SER A 70 -3.76 -16.84 13.95
N GLY A 71 -3.99 -15.54 14.17
CA GLY A 71 -3.00 -14.62 14.74
C GLY A 71 -2.03 -14.05 13.71
N GLN A 72 -2.19 -14.33 12.43
CA GLN A 72 -1.34 -13.76 11.37
C GLN A 72 -1.72 -12.30 11.12
N GLU A 73 -0.73 -11.42 11.13
CA GLU A 73 -0.92 -10.02 10.76
C GLU A 73 -1.04 -9.85 9.24
N ILE A 74 -2.05 -9.11 8.81
CA ILE A 74 -2.24 -8.66 7.45
C ILE A 74 -2.04 -7.15 7.44
N ALA A 75 -0.90 -6.71 6.93
CA ALA A 75 -0.61 -5.29 6.79
C ALA A 75 -1.23 -4.73 5.50
N TRP A 76 -1.79 -3.54 5.62
CA TRP A 76 -2.28 -2.75 4.50
C TRP A 76 -1.16 -1.88 3.94
N SER A 77 -1.14 -1.73 2.64
CA SER A 77 -0.24 -0.84 1.93
C SER A 77 -0.94 0.44 1.51
N SER A 78 -0.17 1.49 1.32
CA SER A 78 -0.64 2.78 0.81
C SER A 78 0.45 3.50 0.01
N GLY A 79 0.09 4.55 -0.71
CA GLY A 79 1.03 5.43 -1.40
C GLY A 79 1.80 6.40 -0.49
N ASN A 80 1.69 6.27 0.83
CA ASN A 80 2.32 7.19 1.78
C ASN A 80 3.85 7.25 1.64
N ALA A 81 4.50 6.13 1.32
CA ALA A 81 5.96 6.12 1.07
C ALA A 81 6.35 7.05 -0.09
N GLY A 82 5.57 7.05 -1.18
CA GLY A 82 5.77 7.96 -2.30
C GLY A 82 5.52 9.43 -1.92
N PHE A 83 4.48 9.68 -1.11
CA PHE A 83 4.21 11.03 -0.61
C PHE A 83 5.34 11.52 0.29
N LYS A 84 5.87 10.68 1.19
CA LYS A 84 7.01 11.00 2.06
C LYS A 84 8.24 11.42 1.25
N PHE A 85 8.49 10.78 0.12
CA PHE A 85 9.58 11.17 -0.77
C PHE A 85 9.46 12.62 -1.24
N THR A 86 8.24 13.11 -1.44
CA THR A 86 7.96 14.48 -1.89
C THR A 86 7.77 15.48 -0.74
N LYS A 87 7.40 15.01 0.45
CA LYS A 87 7.06 15.76 1.66
C LYS A 87 7.65 15.09 2.89
N SER A 88 8.97 15.13 3.02
CA SER A 88 9.71 14.42 4.08
C SER A 88 9.44 14.95 5.50
N ASP A 89 8.97 16.17 5.64
CA ASP A 89 8.63 16.86 6.88
C ASP A 89 7.16 16.72 7.32
N ALA A 90 6.32 16.05 6.52
CA ALA A 90 4.92 15.85 6.82
C ALA A 90 4.74 15.05 8.12
N LYS A 91 3.79 15.49 8.96
CA LYS A 91 3.39 14.77 10.18
C LYS A 91 2.46 13.58 9.81
N PRO A 92 2.34 12.56 10.67
CA PRO A 92 1.57 11.35 10.34
C PRO A 92 0.14 11.59 9.86
N ASN A 93 -0.56 12.57 10.43
CA ASN A 93 -1.94 12.93 10.08
C ASN A 93 -2.07 13.86 8.86
N GLU A 94 -0.96 14.30 8.27
CA GLU A 94 -0.90 15.11 7.05
C GLU A 94 -0.69 14.26 5.80
N PHE A 95 -0.44 12.96 5.98
CA PHE A 95 -0.31 12.03 4.86
C PHE A 95 -1.66 11.75 4.19
N PRO A 96 -1.66 11.43 2.88
CA PRO A 96 -2.87 11.10 2.14
C PRO A 96 -3.70 9.97 2.77
N THR A 97 -3.04 9.02 3.42
CA THR A 97 -3.68 7.92 4.16
C THR A 97 -3.27 8.03 5.62
N SER A 98 -4.24 8.29 6.48
CA SER A 98 -4.03 8.48 7.92
C SER A 98 -5.17 7.85 8.74
N GLN A 99 -5.03 7.78 10.05
CA GLN A 99 -6.08 7.33 10.95
C GLN A 99 -6.87 8.54 11.47
N ASP A 100 -8.20 8.37 11.60
CA ASP A 100 -9.08 9.35 12.24
C ASP A 100 -9.81 8.66 13.40
N GLU A 101 -9.96 9.37 14.52
CA GLU A 101 -10.63 8.88 15.74
C GLU A 101 -12.16 8.83 15.60
N ASN A 102 -12.72 9.47 14.55
CA ASN A 102 -14.16 9.65 14.38
C ASN A 102 -14.76 8.71 13.34
N GLY A 103 -14.54 7.40 13.49
CA GLY A 103 -15.16 6.36 12.68
C GLY A 103 -16.66 6.18 12.98
N TYR A 104 -17.29 5.22 12.31
CA TYR A 104 -18.66 4.81 12.60
C TYR A 104 -18.77 4.15 13.99
N ARG A 105 -17.79 3.31 14.32
CA ARG A 105 -17.56 2.71 15.65
C ARG A 105 -16.06 2.71 15.85
N GLY A 106 -15.56 3.52 16.80
CA GLY A 106 -14.11 3.65 17.04
C GLY A 106 -13.40 4.46 15.93
N LYS A 107 -12.22 4.02 15.55
CA LYS A 107 -11.36 4.67 14.56
C LYS A 107 -11.73 4.30 13.12
N CYS A 108 -11.18 5.05 12.18
CA CYS A 108 -11.34 4.73 10.76
C CYS A 108 -10.09 5.13 9.96
N VAL A 109 -10.01 4.64 8.74
CA VAL A 109 -9.05 5.16 7.77
C VAL A 109 -9.58 6.46 7.17
N LYS A 110 -8.71 7.45 7.08
CA LYS A 110 -8.97 8.73 6.42
C LYS A 110 -8.12 8.82 5.16
N LEU A 111 -8.78 9.01 4.04
CA LEU A 111 -8.17 9.14 2.72
C LEU A 111 -8.38 10.56 2.21
N VAL A 112 -7.30 11.28 1.93
CA VAL A 112 -7.35 12.68 1.47
C VAL A 112 -6.39 12.86 0.30
N THR A 113 -6.85 13.51 -0.75
CA THR A 113 -5.96 13.92 -1.85
C THR A 113 -5.10 15.10 -1.40
N GLN A 114 -3.80 14.97 -1.55
CA GLN A 114 -2.80 15.95 -1.14
C GLN A 114 -1.94 16.41 -2.33
N SER A 115 -1.46 17.64 -2.28
CA SER A 115 -0.47 18.13 -3.24
C SER A 115 0.92 17.59 -2.88
N THR A 116 1.62 17.07 -3.85
CA THR A 116 3.01 16.59 -3.72
C THR A 116 4.04 17.72 -3.91
N GLY A 117 3.55 18.94 -4.15
CA GLY A 117 4.39 20.13 -4.34
C GLY A 117 5.18 20.11 -5.66
N VAL A 118 6.26 20.87 -5.69
CA VAL A 118 7.11 21.03 -6.89
C VAL A 118 7.78 19.70 -7.27
N LEU A 119 8.32 18.99 -6.28
CA LEU A 119 9.04 17.73 -6.52
C LEU A 119 8.15 16.68 -7.18
N GLY A 120 6.94 16.47 -6.66
CA GLY A 120 6.00 15.53 -7.26
C GLY A 120 5.56 15.93 -8.67
N LYS A 121 5.39 17.23 -8.94
CA LYS A 121 5.13 17.72 -10.31
C LYS A 121 6.25 17.36 -11.27
N THR A 122 7.51 17.48 -10.86
CA THR A 122 8.68 17.13 -11.68
C THR A 122 8.68 15.66 -12.07
N PHE A 123 8.17 14.78 -11.19
CA PHE A 123 8.01 13.35 -11.49
C PHE A 123 6.65 12.98 -12.12
N GLY A 124 5.87 13.97 -12.58
CA GLY A 124 4.57 13.74 -13.23
C GLY A 124 3.45 13.29 -12.27
N ALA A 125 3.63 13.48 -10.97
CA ALA A 125 2.67 13.13 -9.93
C ALA A 125 2.33 14.35 -9.05
N PRO A 126 1.62 15.36 -9.57
CA PRO A 126 1.37 16.64 -8.87
C PRO A 126 0.47 16.50 -7.65
N ILE A 127 -0.30 15.43 -7.58
CA ILE A 127 -1.18 15.08 -6.46
C ILE A 127 -0.97 13.62 -6.04
N ALA A 128 -1.19 13.34 -4.78
CA ALA A 128 -1.26 11.99 -4.22
C ALA A 128 -2.66 11.76 -3.65
N ALA A 129 -3.39 10.83 -4.23
CA ALA A 129 -4.67 10.39 -3.69
C ALA A 129 -4.45 9.52 -2.45
N GLY A 130 -5.27 9.70 -1.41
CA GLY A 130 -5.35 8.75 -0.32
C GLY A 130 -5.81 7.40 -0.85
N ASN A 131 -5.10 6.34 -0.52
CA ASN A 131 -5.41 4.98 -0.92
C ASN A 131 -5.03 3.98 0.16
N LEU A 132 -5.72 2.87 0.19
CA LEU A 132 -5.41 1.76 1.09
C LEU A 132 -5.74 0.45 0.37
N PHE A 133 -4.82 -0.48 0.35
CA PHE A 133 -4.98 -1.74 -0.36
C PHE A 133 -4.16 -2.85 0.29
N ILE A 134 -4.55 -4.09 0.04
CA ILE A 134 -3.77 -5.27 0.40
C ILE A 134 -2.81 -5.54 -0.77
N GLY A 135 -1.52 -5.65 -0.47
CA GLY A 135 -0.47 -5.83 -1.47
C GLY A 135 0.82 -5.17 -1.05
N ALA A 136 1.61 -4.66 -2.00
CA ALA A 136 2.86 -3.97 -1.75
C ALA A 136 2.92 -2.62 -2.49
N PHE A 137 3.66 -1.69 -1.92
CA PHE A 137 3.98 -0.42 -2.56
C PHE A 137 5.51 -0.29 -2.65
N GLU A 138 6.03 -0.23 -3.87
CA GLU A 138 7.46 -0.09 -4.15
C GLU A 138 7.66 1.13 -5.05
N ILE A 139 8.42 2.13 -4.57
CA ILE A 139 8.58 3.39 -5.30
C ILE A 139 9.32 3.15 -6.63
N ASP A 140 8.64 3.43 -7.74
CA ASP A 140 9.23 3.54 -9.07
C ASP A 140 9.15 5.00 -9.53
N LEU A 141 10.28 5.70 -9.47
CA LEU A 141 10.37 7.12 -9.81
C LEU A 141 10.21 7.38 -11.32
N PHE A 142 10.51 6.38 -12.15
CA PHE A 142 10.41 6.50 -13.62
C PHE A 142 9.02 6.12 -14.14
N SER A 143 8.28 5.33 -13.37
CA SER A 143 6.95 4.87 -13.70
C SER A 143 6.07 4.83 -12.46
N PRO A 144 5.65 5.98 -11.87
CA PRO A 144 4.93 6.02 -10.60
C PRO A 144 3.67 5.14 -10.54
N ALA A 145 2.99 4.95 -11.67
CA ALA A 145 1.84 4.06 -11.79
C ALA A 145 2.18 2.57 -11.56
N LYS A 146 3.43 2.17 -11.67
CA LYS A 146 3.90 0.81 -11.41
C LYS A 146 4.31 0.59 -9.95
N SER A 147 4.29 1.61 -9.12
CA SER A 147 4.64 1.52 -7.70
C SER A 147 3.68 0.66 -6.88
N THR A 148 2.48 0.41 -7.39
CA THR A 148 1.43 -0.32 -6.67
C THR A 148 1.30 -1.74 -7.17
N HIS A 149 1.44 -2.70 -6.27
CA HIS A 149 1.25 -4.13 -6.53
C HIS A 149 0.04 -4.61 -5.72
N PHE A 150 -1.11 -4.69 -6.39
CA PHE A 150 -2.38 -5.00 -5.74
C PHE A 150 -2.54 -6.49 -5.49
N GLY A 151 -3.17 -6.80 -4.36
CA GLY A 151 -3.74 -8.09 -4.03
C GLY A 151 -2.78 -9.08 -3.40
N ILE A 152 -3.41 -10.07 -2.81
CA ILE A 152 -2.82 -11.31 -2.30
C ILE A 152 -3.64 -12.47 -2.87
N PRO A 153 -3.11 -13.69 -2.91
CA PRO A 153 -3.88 -14.85 -3.36
C PRO A 153 -5.18 -15.00 -2.57
N PHE A 154 -6.31 -15.01 -3.26
CA PHE A 154 -7.64 -15.12 -2.67
C PHE A 154 -8.40 -16.27 -3.28
N LYS A 155 -8.75 -17.28 -2.47
CA LYS A 155 -9.37 -18.52 -2.94
C LYS A 155 -10.90 -18.59 -2.71
N ARG A 156 -11.49 -17.56 -2.12
CA ARG A 156 -12.94 -17.50 -1.87
C ARG A 156 -13.61 -16.62 -2.94
N LYS A 157 -14.88 -16.88 -3.21
CA LYS A 157 -15.72 -16.02 -4.05
C LYS A 157 -16.54 -15.12 -3.12
N PRO A 158 -16.23 -13.82 -3.01
CA PRO A 158 -17.05 -12.90 -2.22
C PRO A 158 -18.41 -12.72 -2.91
N THR A 159 -19.46 -12.65 -2.13
CA THR A 159 -20.84 -12.41 -2.60
C THR A 159 -21.34 -11.02 -2.30
N GLN A 160 -20.70 -10.35 -1.35
CA GLN A 160 -21.11 -9.03 -0.89
C GLN A 160 -19.90 -8.28 -0.34
N LEU A 161 -19.84 -6.97 -0.61
CA LEU A 161 -19.01 -6.00 0.08
C LEU A 161 -19.93 -5.02 0.80
N SER A 162 -19.70 -4.79 2.09
CA SER A 162 -20.45 -3.82 2.87
C SER A 162 -19.51 -3.01 3.76
N GLY A 163 -19.84 -1.77 4.04
CA GLY A 163 -19.04 -0.90 4.87
C GLY A 163 -19.72 0.43 5.15
N TYR A 164 -19.08 1.24 5.98
CA TYR A 164 -19.51 2.60 6.30
C TYR A 164 -18.48 3.58 5.79
N TYR A 165 -18.92 4.64 5.14
CA TYR A 165 -18.05 5.70 4.66
C TYR A 165 -18.65 7.08 4.87
N LYS A 166 -17.79 8.07 4.96
CA LYS A 166 -18.14 9.49 4.89
C LYS A 166 -17.37 10.10 3.73
N TYR A 167 -18.03 10.86 2.91
CA TYR A 167 -17.39 11.55 1.80
C TYR A 167 -17.64 13.06 1.87
N LYS A 168 -16.58 13.81 1.60
CA LYS A 168 -16.63 15.25 1.40
C LYS A 168 -15.82 15.58 0.15
N ALA A 169 -16.47 16.10 -0.87
CA ALA A 169 -15.81 16.55 -2.08
C ALA A 169 -14.70 17.57 -1.78
N GLY A 170 -13.58 17.45 -2.47
CA GLY A 170 -12.53 18.45 -2.45
C GLY A 170 -13.03 19.80 -3.00
N GLU A 171 -12.49 20.90 -2.50
CA GLU A 171 -12.88 22.24 -2.97
C GLU A 171 -12.41 22.52 -4.40
N LYS A 172 -11.34 21.86 -4.82
CA LYS A 172 -10.69 22.03 -6.12
C LYS A 172 -10.52 20.68 -6.80
N LEU A 173 -10.99 20.58 -8.03
CA LEU A 173 -10.66 19.48 -8.94
C LEU A 173 -9.45 19.91 -9.78
N THR A 174 -8.48 19.04 -9.97
CA THR A 174 -7.30 19.31 -10.80
C THR A 174 -7.17 18.28 -11.92
N ASP A 175 -6.59 18.72 -13.04
CA ASP A 175 -6.19 17.83 -14.12
C ASP A 175 -4.91 17.03 -13.76
N LYS A 176 -4.49 16.14 -14.66
CA LYS A 176 -3.26 15.34 -14.51
C LYS A 176 -1.96 16.15 -14.36
N ASN A 177 -1.98 17.43 -14.73
CA ASN A 177 -0.84 18.34 -14.62
C ASN A 177 -0.90 19.17 -13.33
N GLY A 178 -1.97 19.02 -12.54
CA GLY A 178 -2.23 19.77 -11.30
C GLY A 178 -2.83 21.15 -11.53
N ASN A 179 -3.38 21.46 -12.72
CA ASN A 179 -4.10 22.69 -12.97
C ASN A 179 -5.54 22.58 -12.48
N VAL A 180 -6.04 23.63 -11.85
CA VAL A 180 -7.42 23.66 -11.33
C VAL A 180 -8.41 23.70 -12.49
N ILE A 181 -9.38 22.78 -12.47
CA ILE A 181 -10.51 22.78 -13.39
C ILE A 181 -11.62 23.62 -12.76
N ALA A 182 -11.93 24.77 -13.41
CA ALA A 182 -12.91 25.71 -12.88
C ALA A 182 -14.31 25.12 -12.90
N ASN A 183 -15.12 25.48 -11.89
CA ASN A 183 -16.54 25.13 -11.78
C ASN A 183 -16.84 23.60 -11.70
N GLN A 184 -15.85 22.80 -11.36
CA GLN A 184 -16.04 21.36 -11.13
C GLN A 184 -15.59 20.97 -9.72
N LYS A 185 -16.29 20.01 -9.15
CA LYS A 185 -15.94 19.37 -7.88
C LYS A 185 -15.69 17.90 -8.11
N ASP A 186 -14.87 17.35 -7.25
CA ASP A 186 -14.64 15.91 -7.16
C ASP A 186 -15.94 15.15 -6.89
N LYS A 187 -16.04 13.93 -7.41
CA LYS A 187 -17.15 13.01 -7.20
C LYS A 187 -16.64 11.71 -6.64
N CYS A 188 -17.38 11.11 -5.74
CA CYS A 188 -17.11 9.77 -5.25
C CYS A 188 -17.93 8.77 -6.08
N ASP A 189 -17.23 7.81 -6.67
CA ASP A 189 -17.83 6.62 -7.27
C ASP A 189 -17.49 5.42 -6.38
N ILE A 190 -18.51 4.64 -6.00
CA ILE A 190 -18.39 3.44 -5.14
C ILE A 190 -18.90 2.22 -5.91
#